data_e3770de7b0f25f1e750ed09e1888ba1e
#
_entry.id   e3770de7b0f25f1e750ed09e1888ba1e
#
_cell.length_a   1.000
_cell.length_b   1.000
_cell.length_c   1.000
_cell.angle_alpha   90.00
_cell.angle_beta   90.00
_cell.angle_gamma   90.00
#
_symmetry.space_group_name_H-M   'P 1'
#
loop_
_entity.id
_entity.type
_entity.pdbx_description
1 polymer ?
#
loop_
_entity_poly.entity_id
_entity_poly.type
_entity_poly.pdbx_seq_one_letter_code
_entity_poly.pdbx_strand_id
1 'polypeptide(L)'
;MSSSYELREIRSVFRGLQTLYETYLPKVDPLLIHDLLVREQEKSEHAPFYMVEIFTRPGTDSDLMRDKIYQSTGMVPSIYDKGTHYVTNQRLSLERLKEICNDENVIEVTGDYTGTLTGRGASHEHRH
;
A
#
# COMPACT_ATOMS: atom_id res chain seq x y z
N MET A 1 -22.68 -28.23 -15.14
CA MET A 1 -21.54 -28.60 -14.34
C MET A 1 -21.28 -27.57 -13.26
N SER A 2 -21.43 -27.98 -12.02
CA SER A 2 -21.26 -27.04 -10.92
C SER A 2 -19.86 -26.47 -10.83
N SER A 3 -18.81 -27.26 -11.11
CA SER A 3 -17.45 -26.74 -11.01
C SER A 3 -17.19 -25.64 -12.04
N SER A 4 -17.74 -25.78 -13.25
CA SER A 4 -17.60 -24.75 -14.27
C SER A 4 -18.32 -23.46 -13.86
N TYR A 5 -19.50 -23.58 -13.30
CA TYR A 5 -20.25 -22.44 -12.80
C TYR A 5 -19.51 -21.77 -11.63
N GLU A 6 -19.02 -22.58 -10.74
CA GLU A 6 -18.30 -22.08 -9.57
C GLU A 6 -17.06 -21.29 -9.97
N LEU A 7 -16.31 -21.82 -10.94
CA LEU A 7 -15.10 -21.10 -11.39
C LEU A 7 -15.45 -19.79 -12.08
N ARG A 8 -16.54 -19.76 -12.84
CA ARG A 8 -17.00 -18.51 -13.44
C ARG A 8 -17.40 -17.49 -12.38
N GLU A 9 -18.04 -17.97 -11.33
CA GLU A 9 -18.47 -17.09 -10.24
C GLU A 9 -17.25 -16.48 -9.55
N ILE A 10 -16.25 -17.30 -9.26
CA ILE A 10 -15.01 -16.81 -8.64
C ILE A 10 -14.37 -15.73 -9.51
N ARG A 11 -14.27 -15.98 -10.82
CA ARG A 11 -13.67 -15.01 -11.73
C ARG A 11 -14.49 -13.72 -11.81
N SER A 12 -15.81 -13.84 -11.77
CA SER A 12 -16.68 -12.67 -11.84
C SER A 12 -16.51 -11.79 -10.61
N VAL A 13 -16.45 -12.40 -9.43
CA VAL A 13 -16.24 -11.66 -8.18
C VAL A 13 -14.86 -10.98 -8.19
N PHE A 14 -13.86 -11.71 -8.66
CA PHE A 14 -12.50 -11.14 -8.73
C PHE A 14 -12.46 -9.91 -9.64
N ARG A 15 -13.10 -10.00 -10.82
CA ARG A 15 -13.14 -8.84 -11.74
C ARG A 15 -13.88 -7.66 -11.11
N GLY A 16 -14.95 -7.94 -10.38
CA GLY A 16 -15.67 -6.87 -9.69
C GLY A 16 -14.82 -6.19 -8.64
N LEU A 17 -14.03 -6.98 -7.93
CA LEU A 17 -13.14 -6.43 -6.92
C LEU A 17 -12.05 -5.56 -7.56
N GLN A 18 -11.47 -6.04 -8.67
CA GLN A 18 -10.50 -5.24 -9.40
C GLN A 18 -11.09 -3.90 -9.86
N THR A 19 -12.32 -3.91 -10.32
CA THR A 19 -13.00 -2.69 -10.75
C THR A 19 -13.13 -1.72 -9.60
N LEU A 20 -13.45 -2.21 -8.40
CA LEU A 20 -13.54 -1.36 -7.22
C LEU A 20 -12.19 -0.73 -6.88
N TYR A 21 -11.13 -1.51 -6.94
CA TYR A 21 -9.79 -1.00 -6.66
C TYR A 21 -9.41 0.09 -7.66
N GLU A 22 -9.67 -0.16 -8.95
CA GLU A 22 -9.33 0.80 -9.99
C GLU A 22 -10.15 2.08 -9.88
N THR A 23 -11.37 1.95 -9.37
CA THR A 23 -12.26 3.10 -9.24
C THR A 23 -11.86 3.98 -8.05
N TYR A 24 -11.56 3.36 -6.91
CA TYR A 24 -11.38 4.11 -5.68
C TYR A 24 -9.94 4.25 -5.22
N LEU A 25 -9.06 3.35 -5.66
CA LEU A 25 -7.64 3.37 -5.32
C LEU A 25 -6.81 3.10 -6.58
N PRO A 26 -6.97 3.93 -7.62
CA PRO A 26 -6.41 3.62 -8.94
C PRO A 26 -4.88 3.62 -8.98
N LYS A 27 -4.23 4.29 -8.03
CA LYS A 27 -2.77 4.40 -8.03
C LYS A 27 -2.10 3.32 -7.21
N VAL A 28 -2.87 2.51 -6.49
CA VAL A 28 -2.32 1.53 -5.56
C VAL A 28 -2.23 0.17 -6.22
N ASP A 29 -1.11 -0.51 -5.99
CA ASP A 29 -0.92 -1.89 -6.41
C ASP A 29 -2.04 -2.74 -5.80
N PRO A 30 -2.84 -3.45 -6.61
CA PRO A 30 -3.93 -4.28 -6.07
C PRO A 30 -3.46 -5.34 -5.09
N LEU A 31 -2.24 -5.83 -5.25
CA LEU A 31 -1.71 -6.84 -4.33
C LEU A 31 -1.51 -6.26 -2.93
N LEU A 32 -1.10 -4.99 -2.86
CA LEU A 32 -0.98 -4.31 -1.58
C LEU A 32 -2.35 -4.15 -0.92
N ILE A 33 -3.36 -3.75 -1.69
CA ILE A 33 -4.71 -3.60 -1.16
C ILE A 33 -5.21 -4.93 -0.60
N HIS A 34 -5.04 -5.98 -1.39
CA HIS A 34 -5.50 -7.31 -0.98
C HIS A 34 -4.81 -7.77 0.30
N ASP A 35 -3.50 -7.63 0.35
CA ASP A 35 -2.73 -8.04 1.53
C ASP A 35 -3.19 -7.28 2.77
N LEU A 36 -3.40 -5.98 2.62
CA LEU A 36 -3.84 -5.15 3.73
C LEU A 36 -5.21 -5.58 4.23
N LEU A 37 -6.14 -5.85 3.31
CA LEU A 37 -7.49 -6.26 3.70
C LEU A 37 -7.50 -7.60 4.42
N VAL A 38 -6.66 -8.53 3.96
CA VAL A 38 -6.54 -9.81 4.63
C VAL A 38 -6.05 -9.61 6.07
N ARG A 39 -5.07 -8.74 6.26
CA ARG A 39 -4.54 -8.51 7.60
C ARG A 39 -5.51 -7.74 8.48
N GLU A 40 -6.33 -6.87 7.91
CA GLU A 40 -7.33 -6.15 8.70
C GLU A 40 -8.40 -7.08 9.26
N GLN A 41 -8.60 -8.23 8.63
CA GLN A 41 -9.53 -9.23 9.16
C GLN A 41 -8.99 -9.94 10.38
N GLU A 42 -7.69 -9.92 10.57
CA GLU A 42 -7.08 -10.48 11.76
C GLU A 42 -7.38 -9.57 12.93
N LYS A 43 -7.52 -10.16 14.10
CA LYS A 43 -7.89 -9.39 15.28
C LYS A 43 -6.67 -8.70 15.84
N SER A 44 -6.38 -7.56 15.29
CA SER A 44 -5.25 -6.75 15.72
C SER A 44 -5.77 -5.39 16.16
N GLU A 45 -5.25 -4.89 17.26
CA GLU A 45 -5.64 -3.58 17.77
C GLU A 45 -5.00 -2.44 16.99
N HIS A 46 -3.95 -2.74 16.25
CA HIS A 46 -3.18 -1.72 15.58
C HIS A 46 -3.02 -2.03 14.11
N ALA A 47 -2.99 -0.98 13.32
CA ALA A 47 -2.72 -1.14 11.90
C ALA A 47 -1.35 -1.77 11.72
N PRO A 48 -1.21 -2.67 10.74
CA PRO A 48 0.07 -3.33 10.51
C PRO A 48 1.09 -2.39 9.89
N PHE A 49 2.36 -2.72 10.10
CA PHE A 49 3.46 -1.98 9.48
C PHE A 49 3.78 -2.55 8.11
N TYR A 50 3.96 -1.63 7.18
CA TYR A 50 4.36 -1.94 5.81
C TYR A 50 5.51 -1.05 5.41
N MET A 51 6.40 -1.57 4.59
CA MET A 51 7.31 -0.73 3.85
C MET A 51 6.55 -0.24 2.64
N VAL A 52 6.30 1.06 2.58
CA VAL A 52 5.48 1.67 1.53
C VAL A 52 6.36 2.44 0.59
N GLU A 53 6.17 2.23 -0.70
CA GLU A 53 6.90 2.95 -1.73
C GLU A 53 5.91 3.82 -2.49
N ILE A 54 6.21 5.11 -2.52
CA ILE A 54 5.38 6.11 -3.18
C ILE A 54 6.17 6.68 -4.34
N PHE A 55 5.59 6.61 -5.53
CA PHE A 55 6.21 7.15 -6.74
C PHE A 55 5.44 8.39 -7.15
N THR A 56 6.17 9.46 -7.45
CA THR A 56 5.57 10.73 -7.82
C THR A 56 6.02 11.13 -9.22
N ARG A 57 5.28 12.10 -9.78
CA ARG A 57 5.66 12.62 -11.09
C ARG A 57 6.94 13.43 -11.00
N PRO A 58 7.68 13.53 -12.12
CA PRO A 58 8.89 14.37 -12.15
C PRO A 58 8.56 15.82 -11.81
N GLY A 59 9.50 16.48 -11.15
CA GLY A 59 9.30 17.86 -10.74
C GLY A 59 8.57 18.06 -9.44
N THR A 60 8.23 16.98 -8.76
CA THR A 60 7.63 17.05 -7.44
C THR A 60 8.62 17.69 -6.45
N ASP A 61 8.13 18.61 -5.63
CA ASP A 61 8.92 19.24 -4.59
C ASP A 61 9.21 18.20 -3.50
N SER A 62 10.46 17.74 -3.44
CA SER A 62 10.80 16.65 -2.53
C SER A 62 10.80 17.07 -1.07
N ASP A 63 11.13 18.33 -0.79
CA ASP A 63 11.07 18.81 0.59
C ASP A 63 9.64 18.84 1.10
N LEU A 64 8.73 19.32 0.26
CA LEU A 64 7.32 19.36 0.62
C LEU A 64 6.77 17.94 0.79
N MET A 65 7.11 17.02 -0.12
CA MET A 65 6.64 15.65 -0.05
C MET A 65 7.17 14.95 1.19
N ARG A 66 8.45 15.15 1.50
CA ARG A 66 9.04 14.62 2.72
C ARG A 66 8.29 15.11 3.96
N ASP A 67 7.97 16.39 4.00
CA ASP A 67 7.29 16.96 5.14
C ASP A 67 5.87 16.39 5.28
N LYS A 68 5.16 16.22 4.18
CA LYS A 68 3.83 15.61 4.21
C LYS A 68 3.88 14.19 4.77
N ILE A 69 4.84 13.41 4.33
CA ILE A 69 4.99 12.02 4.79
C ILE A 69 5.31 12.02 6.29
N TYR A 70 6.24 12.88 6.70
CA TYR A 70 6.62 12.95 8.10
C TYR A 70 5.43 13.37 8.98
N GLN A 71 4.67 14.36 8.54
CA GLN A 71 3.51 14.82 9.31
C GLN A 71 2.46 13.72 9.47
N SER A 72 2.31 12.89 8.45
CA SER A 72 1.29 11.84 8.48
C SER A 72 1.74 10.58 9.18
N THR A 73 3.03 10.28 9.18
CA THR A 73 3.53 8.99 9.66
C THR A 73 4.47 9.09 10.85
N GLY A 74 5.04 10.26 11.10
CA GLY A 74 6.10 10.41 12.08
C GLY A 74 7.44 9.86 11.61
N MET A 75 7.53 9.44 10.35
CA MET A 75 8.73 8.82 9.80
C MET A 75 9.26 9.65 8.65
N VAL A 76 10.58 9.81 8.60
CA VAL A 76 11.24 10.51 7.50
C VAL A 76 11.48 9.49 6.40
N PRO A 77 10.99 9.74 5.18
CA PRO A 77 11.18 8.78 4.10
C PRO A 77 12.61 8.81 3.55
N SER A 78 13.05 7.69 3.02
CA SER A 78 14.20 7.67 2.13
C SER A 78 13.75 8.15 0.77
N ILE A 79 14.54 8.99 0.12
CA ILE A 79 14.16 9.63 -1.14
C ILE A 79 15.14 9.22 -2.22
N TYR A 80 14.62 8.75 -3.34
CA TYR A 80 15.42 8.27 -4.47
C TYR A 80 14.95 8.91 -5.75
N ASP A 81 15.74 8.72 -6.80
CA ASP A 81 15.37 9.07 -8.18
C ASP A 81 15.00 10.54 -8.32
N LYS A 82 15.82 11.39 -7.74
CA LYS A 82 15.67 12.85 -7.83
C LYS A 82 14.32 13.33 -7.30
N GLY A 83 13.86 12.70 -6.21
CA GLY A 83 12.65 13.15 -5.54
C GLY A 83 11.37 12.60 -6.13
N THR A 84 11.44 11.47 -6.84
CA THR A 84 10.25 10.83 -7.39
C THR A 84 9.94 9.48 -6.76
N HIS A 85 10.74 9.02 -5.81
CA HIS A 85 10.55 7.71 -5.19
C HIS A 85 10.82 7.83 -3.69
N TYR A 86 9.78 7.58 -2.88
CA TYR A 86 9.82 7.75 -1.43
C TYR A 86 9.51 6.41 -0.76
N VAL A 87 10.34 6.04 0.20
CA VAL A 87 10.20 4.76 0.88
C VAL A 87 10.10 5.01 2.38
N THR A 88 9.02 4.54 3.00
CA THR A 88 8.86 4.63 4.45
C THR A 88 8.33 3.34 5.01
N ASN A 89 8.72 3.05 6.25
CA ASN A 89 8.09 2.00 7.02
C ASN A 89 7.03 2.67 7.89
N GLN A 90 5.76 2.32 7.70
CA GLN A 90 4.68 3.02 8.38
C GLN A 90 3.51 2.09 8.64
N ARG A 91 2.66 2.48 9.59
CA ARG A 91 1.40 1.79 9.79
C ARG A 91 0.49 2.11 8.61
N LEU A 92 -0.19 1.10 8.11
CA LEU A 92 -0.97 1.26 6.90
C LEU A 92 -2.41 0.82 7.14
N SER A 93 -3.34 1.58 6.55
CA SER A 93 -4.76 1.29 6.57
C SER A 93 -5.33 1.71 5.22
N LEU A 94 -6.57 1.31 4.94
CA LEU A 94 -7.22 1.79 3.72
C LEU A 94 -7.36 3.30 3.73
N GLU A 95 -7.64 3.88 4.88
CA GLU A 95 -7.74 5.33 5.01
C GLU A 95 -6.43 6.00 4.64
N ARG A 96 -5.32 5.43 5.11
CA ARG A 96 -4.00 5.97 4.78
C ARG A 96 -3.71 5.85 3.29
N LEU A 97 -4.04 4.71 2.68
CA LEU A 97 -3.87 4.54 1.23
C LEU A 97 -4.67 5.57 0.46
N LYS A 98 -5.91 5.82 0.87
CA LYS A 98 -6.74 6.82 0.22
C LYS A 98 -6.14 8.21 0.35
N GLU A 99 -5.62 8.52 1.51
CA GLU A 99 -4.95 9.79 1.78
C GLU A 99 -3.76 10.00 0.84
N ILE A 100 -2.94 8.97 0.69
CA ILE A 100 -1.79 9.04 -0.21
C ILE A 100 -2.25 9.24 -1.65
N CYS A 101 -3.28 8.51 -2.07
CA CYS A 101 -3.79 8.59 -3.44
C CYS A 101 -4.40 9.94 -3.77
N ASN A 102 -4.85 10.68 -2.78
CA ASN A 102 -5.45 11.99 -3.01
C ASN A 102 -4.41 13.05 -3.37
N ASP A 103 -3.14 12.78 -3.18
CA ASP A 103 -2.08 13.70 -3.57
C ASP A 103 -1.90 13.62 -5.08
N GLU A 104 -2.07 14.76 -5.76
CA GLU A 104 -1.99 14.81 -7.22
C GLU A 104 -0.63 14.40 -7.77
N ASN A 105 0.41 14.58 -6.98
CA ASN A 105 1.76 14.27 -7.44
C ASN A 105 2.06 12.78 -7.38
N VAL A 106 1.28 12.02 -6.63
CA VAL A 106 1.48 10.58 -6.50
C VAL A 106 0.92 9.90 -7.74
N ILE A 107 1.72 9.01 -8.34
CA ILE A 107 1.30 8.25 -9.51
C ILE A 107 1.20 6.75 -9.24
N GLU A 108 1.90 6.25 -8.23
CA GLU A 108 1.86 4.82 -7.91
C GLU A 108 2.23 4.59 -6.46
N VAL A 109 1.57 3.64 -5.82
CA VAL A 109 1.87 3.21 -4.46
C VAL A 109 1.96 1.70 -4.43
N THR A 110 3.05 1.19 -3.86
CA THR A 110 3.23 -0.23 -3.66
C THR A 110 3.83 -0.45 -2.27
N GLY A 111 3.93 -1.68 -1.83
CA GLY A 111 4.50 -1.93 -0.52
C GLY A 111 4.48 -3.38 -0.12
N ASP A 112 5.18 -3.66 0.98
CA ASP A 112 5.31 -5.00 1.52
C ASP A 112 5.12 -4.97 3.02
N TYR A 113 4.45 -5.99 3.53
CA TYR A 113 4.25 -6.13 4.96
C TYR A 113 5.59 -6.37 5.67
N THR A 114 5.84 -5.62 6.71
CA THR A 114 7.06 -5.79 7.52
C THR A 114 6.77 -6.33 8.91
N GLY A 115 5.52 -6.29 9.34
CA GLY A 115 5.09 -6.88 10.59
C GLY A 115 5.23 -5.97 11.78
N THR A 116 6.39 -5.47 12.05
CA THR A 116 6.64 -4.67 13.24
C THR A 116 7.44 -3.43 12.88
N LEU A 117 7.44 -2.47 13.81
CA LEU A 117 8.20 -1.25 13.62
C LEU A 117 9.68 -1.53 13.38
N THR A 118 10.24 -2.50 14.11
CA THR A 118 11.65 -2.84 13.93
C THR A 118 11.92 -3.67 12.70
N GLY A 119 10.89 -4.29 12.16
CA GLY A 119 11.05 -5.18 11.03
C GLY A 119 11.72 -6.50 11.34
N ARG A 120 12.13 -6.69 12.58
CA ARG A 120 12.89 -7.87 12.91
C ARG A 120 12.08 -9.15 12.81
N GLY A 121 10.84 -9.10 13.21
CA GLY A 121 9.99 -10.26 13.14
C GLY A 121 9.72 -10.71 11.72
N ALA A 122 9.83 -9.82 10.79
CA ALA A 122 9.58 -10.13 9.40
C ALA A 122 10.76 -10.84 8.75
N SER A 123 11.89 -10.61 9.31
CA SER A 123 13.08 -11.15 8.69
C SER A 123 13.15 -12.62 8.85
N HIS A 124 13.19 -12.90 8.90
CA HIS A 124 13.45 -13.79 9.01
C HIS A 124 13.01 -14.75 8.54
N GLU A 125 12.75 -14.84 8.60
CA GLU A 125 12.30 -15.56 8.37
C GLU A 125 11.78 -15.76 7.36
N HIS A 126 11.73 -15.60 7.04
CA HIS A 126 11.13 -15.76 6.33
C HIS A 126 10.84 -15.60 5.30
N ARG A 127 10.88 -15.47 5.09
CA ARG A 127 10.43 -15.26 4.19
C ARG A 127 10.74 -15.67 3.18
N HIS A 128 11.09 -16.13 3.28
CA HIS A 128 11.13 -16.42 2.81
C HIS A 128 10.94 -16.76 2.45
#